data_867b5e0d4a5114feeab8032d0b5bc1cf
#
_entry.id   867b5e0d4a5114feeab8032d0b5bc1cf
#
_cell.length_a   1.000
_cell.length_b   1.000
_cell.length_c   1.000
_cell.angle_alpha   90.00
_cell.angle_beta   90.00
_cell.angle_gamma   90.00
#
_symmetry.space_group_name_H-M   'P 1'
#
loop_
_entity.id
_entity.type
_entity.pdbx_description
1 polymer ?
#
loop_
_entity_poly.entity_id
_entity_poly.type
_entity_poly.pdbx_seq_one_letter_code
_entity_poly.pdbx_strand_id
1 'polypeptide(L)'
;MKTIVKTLLMVLLPLLGFTQEGNVRFTDQYGPFYSTYQQDNDFANRKLIAYPFVREADVMWKKITWEIIDLREKMNHPIYYPIDTLHERKSLVMALADGIKSGELFAFRPSFKNNAFEFNQDNIIIPDSLTDLDKNVIVWPNNTLVQRWKPEEITQILVKEVWYFDRKTSQLNSEIIGLCLIREYRKYLGPPTEQGFPMDSIPRMNYLFWIYYPDAREYLSKIPVYNPYNNTALYSFDDLFVNRKFKSYFVREANVYNDRLITDYV
;
A
#
# COMPACT_ATOMS: atom_id res chain seq x y z
N MET A 1 -41.38 57.30 28.37
CA MET A 1 -40.00 57.05 27.81
C MET A 1 -39.34 55.72 28.26
N LYS A 2 -39.41 55.37 29.54
CA LYS A 2 -38.75 54.11 30.03
C LYS A 2 -39.35 52.80 29.50
N THR A 3 -40.64 52.78 29.20
CA THR A 3 -41.36 51.63 28.66
C THR A 3 -41.08 51.38 27.15
N ILE A 4 -40.96 52.46 26.38
CA ILE A 4 -40.65 52.38 24.94
C ILE A 4 -39.24 51.89 24.71
N VAL A 5 -38.27 52.25 25.56
CA VAL A 5 -36.88 51.77 25.47
C VAL A 5 -36.76 50.27 25.79
N LYS A 6 -37.59 49.78 26.76
CA LYS A 6 -37.58 48.34 27.08
C LYS A 6 -38.22 47.50 25.98
N THR A 7 -39.27 47.94 25.34
CA THR A 7 -39.88 47.24 24.20
C THR A 7 -38.96 47.27 22.96
N LEU A 8 -38.27 48.38 22.72
CA LEU A 8 -37.32 48.50 21.63
C LEU A 8 -36.08 47.57 21.84
N LEU A 9 -35.61 47.45 23.10
CA LEU A 9 -34.52 46.56 23.44
C LEU A 9 -34.90 45.08 23.32
N MET A 10 -36.18 44.73 23.60
CA MET A 10 -36.68 43.36 23.52
C MET A 10 -36.94 42.90 22.07
N VAL A 11 -37.16 43.81 21.14
CA VAL A 11 -37.32 43.53 19.71
C VAL A 11 -35.96 43.44 19.00
N LEU A 12 -34.93 44.10 19.53
CA LEU A 12 -33.57 44.05 18.95
C LEU A 12 -32.76 42.80 19.39
N LEU A 13 -33.11 42.18 20.52
CA LEU A 13 -32.42 41.00 21.02
C LEU A 13 -32.54 39.73 20.12
N PRO A 14 -33.67 39.45 19.44
CA PRO A 14 -33.72 38.31 18.52
C PRO A 14 -33.00 38.56 17.20
N LEU A 15 -32.70 39.81 16.84
CA LEU A 15 -31.93 40.11 15.61
C LEU A 15 -30.43 39.94 15.77
N LEU A 16 -29.92 39.90 16.99
CA LEU A 16 -28.49 39.63 17.27
C LEU A 16 -28.20 38.15 17.52
N GLY A 17 -29.23 37.30 17.58
CA GLY A 17 -29.08 35.85 17.84
C GLY A 17 -28.98 34.98 16.61
N PHE A 18 -29.12 35.50 15.40
CA PHE A 18 -28.84 34.78 14.15
C PHE A 18 -27.54 35.26 13.52
N THR A 19 -26.45 35.18 14.27
CA THR A 19 -25.21 34.79 13.62
C THR A 19 -25.40 33.32 13.28
N GLN A 20 -25.86 33.02 12.10
CA GLN A 20 -25.60 31.72 11.48
C GLN A 20 -24.10 31.48 11.66
N GLU A 21 -23.77 30.53 12.57
CA GLU A 21 -22.51 29.88 12.51
C GLU A 21 -22.30 29.54 11.04
N GLY A 22 -21.25 30.07 10.48
CA GLY A 22 -21.07 30.08 9.03
C GLY A 22 -21.34 28.68 8.54
N ASN A 23 -22.23 28.55 7.58
CA ASN A 23 -22.43 27.32 6.85
C ASN A 23 -21.04 26.86 6.43
N VAL A 24 -20.49 25.88 7.13
CA VAL A 24 -19.31 25.17 6.67
C VAL A 24 -19.70 24.76 5.26
N ARG A 25 -19.17 25.46 4.29
CA ARG A 25 -19.52 25.16 2.90
C ARG A 25 -19.04 23.77 2.66
N PHE A 26 -19.89 22.97 2.11
CA PHE A 26 -19.58 21.60 1.71
C PHE A 26 -18.26 21.51 0.92
N THR A 27 -17.94 22.58 0.21
CA THR A 27 -16.70 22.79 -0.52
C THR A 27 -15.46 22.89 0.35
N ASP A 28 -15.57 23.27 1.64
CA ASP A 28 -14.41 23.44 2.52
C ASP A 28 -13.94 22.11 3.11
N GLN A 29 -14.86 21.14 3.23
CA GLN A 29 -14.58 19.82 3.74
C GLN A 29 -14.24 18.79 2.64
N TYR A 30 -14.87 18.91 1.46
CA TYR A 30 -14.76 17.91 0.39
C TYR A 30 -14.23 18.46 -0.94
N GLY A 31 -13.92 19.76 -1.01
CA GLY A 31 -13.54 20.44 -2.23
C GLY A 31 -14.73 20.76 -3.16
N PRO A 32 -14.53 21.64 -4.14
CA PRO A 32 -15.58 22.02 -5.10
C PRO A 32 -15.98 20.79 -5.91
N PHE A 33 -17.26 20.57 -6.12
CA PHE A 33 -17.83 19.53 -6.99
C PHE A 33 -17.96 18.12 -6.41
N TYR A 34 -17.79 17.93 -5.09
CA TYR A 34 -18.10 16.65 -4.47
C TYR A 34 -19.59 16.53 -4.10
N SER A 35 -20.01 15.29 -3.85
CA SER A 35 -21.41 14.92 -3.64
C SER A 35 -22.12 15.71 -2.53
N THR A 36 -23.44 15.86 -2.67
CA THR A 36 -24.31 16.54 -1.70
C THR A 36 -24.65 15.71 -0.46
N TYR A 37 -24.08 14.51 -0.32
CA TYR A 37 -24.24 13.68 0.86
C TYR A 37 -22.92 13.56 1.62
N GLN A 38 -23.02 13.51 2.93
CA GLN A 38 -21.87 13.33 3.80
C GLN A 38 -21.43 11.86 3.74
N GLN A 39 -20.18 11.65 3.40
CA GLN A 39 -19.58 10.32 3.41
C GLN A 39 -18.72 10.19 4.67
N ASP A 40 -19.24 9.48 5.66
CA ASP A 40 -18.47 9.14 6.85
C ASP A 40 -17.44 8.07 6.50
N ASN A 41 -16.25 8.50 6.12
CA ASN A 41 -15.12 7.60 5.85
C ASN A 41 -14.39 7.28 7.16
N ASP A 42 -14.99 6.48 8.01
CA ASP A 42 -14.38 6.09 9.28
C ASP A 42 -13.37 4.94 9.11
N PHE A 43 -12.41 5.13 8.19
CA PHE A 43 -11.34 4.16 7.98
C PHE A 43 -10.37 4.11 9.17
N ALA A 44 -10.21 5.21 9.90
CA ALA A 44 -9.30 5.28 11.05
C ALA A 44 -9.69 4.31 12.18
N ASN A 45 -11.01 4.08 12.36
CA ASN A 45 -11.55 3.20 13.40
C ASN A 45 -11.90 1.80 12.88
N ARG A 46 -11.54 1.48 11.65
CA ARG A 46 -11.87 0.21 11.03
C ARG A 46 -11.16 -0.94 11.73
N LYS A 47 -11.93 -1.96 12.10
CA LYS A 47 -11.38 -3.18 12.70
C LYS A 47 -10.99 -4.18 11.61
N LEU A 48 -9.81 -4.73 11.77
CA LEU A 48 -9.30 -5.81 10.93
C LEU A 48 -10.21 -7.04 11.00
N ILE A 49 -10.53 -7.63 9.86
CA ILE A 49 -11.18 -8.94 9.78
C ILE A 49 -10.09 -10.00 9.95
N ALA A 50 -10.10 -10.70 11.08
CA ALA A 50 -9.14 -11.77 11.34
C ALA A 50 -9.34 -12.92 10.34
N TYR A 51 -8.24 -13.58 9.97
CA TYR A 51 -8.33 -14.83 9.22
C TYR A 51 -9.02 -15.90 10.08
N PRO A 52 -9.77 -16.83 9.46
CA PRO A 52 -10.37 -17.93 10.19
C PRO A 52 -9.26 -18.79 10.83
N PHE A 53 -9.46 -19.18 12.06
CA PHE A 53 -8.52 -20.08 12.73
C PHE A 53 -8.59 -21.49 12.12
N VAL A 54 -7.48 -21.93 11.55
CA VAL A 54 -7.33 -23.26 10.97
C VAL A 54 -6.33 -24.05 11.81
N ARG A 55 -6.70 -25.26 12.24
CA ARG A 55 -5.77 -26.14 12.95
C ARG A 55 -4.87 -26.84 11.93
N GLU A 56 -3.62 -27.05 12.28
CA GLU A 56 -2.65 -27.74 11.43
C GLU A 56 -3.16 -29.14 11.00
N ALA A 57 -3.85 -29.85 11.89
CA ALA A 57 -4.44 -31.16 11.61
C ALA A 57 -5.59 -31.11 10.56
N ASP A 58 -6.19 -29.97 10.32
CA ASP A 58 -7.25 -29.79 9.33
C ASP A 58 -6.70 -29.38 7.95
N VAL A 59 -5.39 -29.04 7.85
CA VAL A 59 -4.72 -28.74 6.59
C VAL A 59 -4.28 -30.02 5.88
N MET A 60 -5.03 -30.40 4.85
CA MET A 60 -4.72 -31.60 4.06
C MET A 60 -3.62 -31.40 3.02
N TRP A 61 -3.51 -30.20 2.50
CA TRP A 61 -2.56 -29.83 1.47
C TRP A 61 -2.14 -28.37 1.68
N LYS A 62 -0.85 -28.10 1.46
CA LYS A 62 -0.27 -26.77 1.58
C LYS A 62 0.81 -26.57 0.54
N LYS A 63 0.83 -25.41 -0.09
CA LYS A 63 1.89 -25.04 -1.02
C LYS A 63 2.23 -23.57 -0.91
N ILE A 64 3.52 -23.25 -0.97
CA ILE A 64 3.99 -21.87 -0.99
C ILE A 64 4.22 -21.48 -2.45
N THR A 65 3.73 -20.31 -2.83
CA THR A 65 3.83 -19.74 -4.16
C THR A 65 4.33 -18.32 -4.13
N TRP A 66 4.94 -17.91 -5.21
CA TRP A 66 5.35 -16.52 -5.44
C TRP A 66 4.72 -16.04 -6.73
N GLU A 67 4.05 -14.91 -6.62
CA GLU A 67 3.32 -14.28 -7.72
C GLU A 67 3.85 -12.87 -7.95
N ILE A 68 3.78 -12.39 -9.17
CA ILE A 68 4.06 -11.00 -9.50
C ILE A 68 2.77 -10.30 -9.88
N ILE A 69 2.51 -9.17 -9.23
CA ILE A 69 1.49 -8.21 -9.59
C ILE A 69 2.17 -7.14 -10.46
N ASP A 70 1.84 -7.06 -11.73
CA ASP A 70 2.31 -5.99 -12.62
C ASP A 70 1.40 -4.78 -12.48
N LEU A 71 1.94 -3.67 -11.98
CA LEU A 71 1.20 -2.44 -11.71
C LEU A 71 0.79 -1.69 -12.98
N ARG A 72 1.36 -2.04 -14.14
CA ARG A 72 0.99 -1.48 -15.45
C ARG A 72 -0.34 -2.04 -15.96
N GLU A 73 -0.81 -3.15 -15.41
CA GLU A 73 -2.08 -3.74 -15.80
C GLU A 73 -3.25 -2.92 -15.25
N LYS A 74 -4.27 -2.71 -16.10
CA LYS A 74 -5.44 -1.87 -15.76
C LYS A 74 -6.16 -2.31 -14.49
N MET A 75 -6.24 -3.61 -14.22
CA MET A 75 -6.88 -4.14 -13.01
C MET A 75 -6.12 -3.75 -11.74
N ASN A 76 -4.80 -3.56 -11.85
CA ASN A 76 -3.92 -3.22 -10.74
C ASN A 76 -3.72 -1.71 -10.56
N HIS A 77 -4.30 -0.87 -11.41
CA HIS A 77 -4.20 0.60 -11.29
C HIS A 77 -4.65 1.13 -9.92
N PRO A 78 -5.67 0.59 -9.23
CA PRO A 78 -6.02 1.04 -7.88
C PRO A 78 -4.91 0.85 -6.84
N ILE A 79 -3.97 -0.07 -7.09
CA ILE A 79 -2.79 -0.29 -6.23
C ILE A 79 -1.70 0.76 -6.53
N TYR A 80 -1.57 1.15 -7.81
CA TYR A 80 -0.52 2.04 -8.29
C TYR A 80 -0.87 3.52 -8.13
N TYR A 81 -2.11 3.90 -8.42
CA TYR A 81 -2.57 5.30 -8.36
C TYR A 81 -3.30 5.61 -7.06
N PRO A 82 -3.25 6.87 -6.59
CA PRO A 82 -2.54 8.02 -7.15
C PRO A 82 -1.03 7.98 -6.86
N ILE A 83 -0.20 8.47 -7.78
CA ILE A 83 1.25 8.59 -7.57
C ILE A 83 1.54 9.63 -6.49
N ASP A 84 0.85 10.78 -6.56
CA ASP A 84 0.86 11.81 -5.52
C ASP A 84 -0.38 11.66 -4.64
N THR A 85 -0.26 11.98 -3.35
CA THR A 85 -1.39 11.90 -2.40
C THR A 85 -2.54 12.79 -2.85
N LEU A 86 -3.72 12.21 -3.03
CA LEU A 86 -4.93 12.92 -3.46
C LEU A 86 -6.09 12.62 -2.51
N HIS A 87 -6.56 13.63 -1.76
CA HIS A 87 -7.72 13.51 -0.85
C HIS A 87 -7.62 12.27 0.06
N GLU A 88 -6.60 12.18 0.88
CA GLU A 88 -6.34 11.05 1.80
C GLU A 88 -6.04 9.70 1.13
N ARG A 89 -6.20 9.60 -0.18
CA ARG A 89 -5.84 8.40 -0.95
C ARG A 89 -4.37 8.42 -1.32
N LYS A 90 -3.74 7.27 -1.16
CA LYS A 90 -2.33 7.04 -1.48
C LYS A 90 -2.20 5.78 -2.31
N SER A 91 -1.14 5.67 -3.11
CA SER A 91 -0.77 4.38 -3.70
C SER A 91 -0.29 3.42 -2.61
N LEU A 92 -0.33 2.12 -2.88
CA LEU A 92 0.22 1.12 -1.95
C LEU A 92 1.69 1.41 -1.62
N VAL A 93 2.47 1.81 -2.62
CA VAL A 93 3.89 2.13 -2.45
C VAL A 93 4.10 3.27 -1.46
N MET A 94 3.32 4.35 -1.60
CA MET A 94 3.36 5.48 -0.68
C MET A 94 2.88 5.08 0.72
N ALA A 95 1.80 4.30 0.79
CA ALA A 95 1.27 3.80 2.05
C ALA A 95 2.31 2.97 2.82
N LEU A 96 2.97 2.02 2.15
CA LEU A 96 4.02 1.21 2.78
C LEU A 96 5.22 2.06 3.20
N ALA A 97 5.64 3.02 2.37
CA ALA A 97 6.73 3.94 2.73
C ALA A 97 6.39 4.78 3.95
N ASP A 98 5.18 5.34 4.01
CA ASP A 98 4.71 6.13 5.15
C ASP A 98 4.61 5.28 6.43
N GLY A 99 4.11 4.04 6.34
CA GLY A 99 4.02 3.10 7.46
C GLY A 99 5.40 2.71 8.01
N ILE A 100 6.41 2.59 7.15
CA ILE A 100 7.80 2.37 7.60
C ILE A 100 8.35 3.65 8.26
N LYS A 101 8.06 4.83 7.69
CA LYS A 101 8.48 6.13 8.25
C LYS A 101 7.88 6.39 9.63
N SER A 102 6.61 6.07 9.82
CA SER A 102 5.92 6.22 11.11
C SER A 102 6.37 5.17 12.14
N GLY A 103 7.07 4.12 11.73
CA GLY A 103 7.46 3.00 12.59
C GLY A 103 6.34 2.00 12.86
N GLU A 104 5.22 2.10 12.16
CA GLU A 104 4.10 1.14 12.25
C GLU A 104 4.38 -0.15 11.48
N LEU A 105 5.24 -0.09 10.46
CA LEU A 105 5.62 -1.23 9.63
C LEU A 105 7.11 -1.50 9.70
N PHE A 106 7.45 -2.79 9.75
CA PHE A 106 8.82 -3.24 9.65
C PHE A 106 9.13 -3.73 8.24
N ALA A 107 10.22 -3.25 7.67
CA ALA A 107 10.71 -3.70 6.39
C ALA A 107 11.91 -4.65 6.57
N PHE A 108 11.93 -5.70 5.77
CA PHE A 108 12.96 -6.74 5.82
C PHE A 108 13.79 -6.70 4.54
N ARG A 109 15.08 -6.94 4.68
CA ARG A 109 15.97 -7.02 3.53
C ARG A 109 15.67 -8.28 2.70
N PRO A 110 15.63 -8.18 1.36
CA PRO A 110 15.58 -9.36 0.50
C PRO A 110 16.81 -10.24 0.70
N SER A 111 16.62 -11.55 0.78
CA SER A 111 17.73 -12.50 0.89
C SER A 111 18.33 -12.78 -0.48
N PHE A 112 19.60 -12.43 -0.68
CA PHE A 112 20.28 -12.68 -1.95
C PHE A 112 20.65 -14.16 -2.16
N LYS A 113 20.63 -14.99 -1.10
CA LYS A 113 20.92 -16.42 -1.21
C LYS A 113 19.90 -17.17 -2.06
N ASN A 114 18.64 -16.72 -2.05
CA ASN A 114 17.53 -17.33 -2.77
C ASN A 114 16.91 -16.35 -3.78
N ASN A 115 17.73 -15.64 -4.55
CA ASN A 115 17.29 -14.70 -5.58
C ASN A 115 16.27 -13.67 -5.09
N ALA A 116 16.43 -13.16 -3.86
CA ALA A 116 15.58 -12.17 -3.22
C ALA A 116 14.12 -12.62 -2.93
N PHE A 117 13.80 -13.89 -3.09
CA PHE A 117 12.45 -14.44 -2.85
C PHE A 117 12.16 -14.76 -1.38
N GLU A 118 13.11 -14.54 -0.48
CA GLU A 118 12.97 -14.81 0.94
C GLU A 118 13.25 -13.58 1.78
N PHE A 119 12.61 -13.53 2.98
CA PHE A 119 12.90 -12.52 3.99
C PHE A 119 14.23 -12.84 4.68
N ASN A 120 15.00 -11.82 4.94
CA ASN A 120 16.11 -11.95 5.87
C ASN A 120 15.68 -11.42 7.24
N GLN A 121 15.31 -12.32 8.14
CA GLN A 121 14.81 -11.98 9.48
C GLN A 121 15.87 -11.27 10.34
N ASP A 122 17.15 -11.48 10.06
CA ASP A 122 18.24 -10.88 10.82
C ASP A 122 18.51 -9.42 10.44
N ASN A 123 17.93 -8.94 9.34
CA ASN A 123 18.12 -7.58 8.82
C ASN A 123 16.78 -6.86 8.70
N ILE A 124 16.23 -6.48 9.83
CA ILE A 124 15.08 -5.58 9.90
C ILE A 124 15.56 -4.15 9.61
N ILE A 125 14.86 -3.46 8.74
CA ILE A 125 15.06 -2.02 8.57
C ILE A 125 14.35 -1.35 9.73
N ILE A 126 15.13 -0.81 10.68
CA ILE A 126 14.61 0.05 11.72
C ILE A 126 14.38 1.45 11.09
N PRO A 127 13.35 2.20 11.47
CA PRO A 127 13.09 3.55 10.95
C PRO A 127 14.29 4.47 10.97
N ASP A 128 15.14 4.39 12.00
CA ASP A 128 16.37 5.18 12.13
C ASP A 128 17.46 4.84 11.11
N SER A 129 17.40 3.67 10.47
CA SER A 129 18.33 3.30 9.39
C SER A 129 17.85 3.75 8.00
N LEU A 130 16.67 4.33 7.91
CA LEU A 130 16.15 5.00 6.73
C LEU A 130 16.47 6.50 6.80
N THR A 131 17.75 6.81 6.84
CA THR A 131 18.27 8.18 7.07
C THR A 131 18.02 9.09 5.90
N ASP A 132 17.06 9.43 5.38
CA ASP A 132 16.68 10.40 4.34
C ASP A 132 15.38 9.97 3.66
N LEU A 133 14.38 9.68 4.48
CA LEU A 133 13.06 9.28 4.01
C LEU A 133 12.39 10.33 3.10
N ASP A 134 12.70 11.61 3.32
CA ASP A 134 12.26 12.68 2.43
C ASP A 134 12.82 12.56 1.02
N LYS A 135 13.90 11.80 0.85
CA LYS A 135 14.54 11.56 -0.45
C LYS A 135 14.32 10.13 -0.98
N ASN A 136 13.47 9.35 -0.34
CA ASN A 136 13.24 7.93 -0.72
C ASN A 136 14.55 7.15 -0.85
N VAL A 137 15.37 7.21 0.18
CA VAL A 137 16.68 6.52 0.22
C VAL A 137 16.62 5.38 1.22
N ILE A 138 16.94 4.17 0.80
CA ILE A 138 17.09 3.02 1.68
C ILE A 138 18.57 2.84 1.98
N VAL A 139 18.96 2.99 3.25
CA VAL A 139 20.29 2.72 3.75
C VAL A 139 20.23 1.45 4.58
N TRP A 140 20.93 0.41 4.15
CA TRP A 140 20.99 -0.84 4.90
C TRP A 140 22.01 -0.76 6.01
N PRO A 141 21.66 -1.14 7.26
CA PRO A 141 22.65 -1.29 8.33
C PRO A 141 23.71 -2.31 7.84
N ASN A 142 24.96 -2.01 8.04
CA ASN A 142 26.10 -2.82 7.63
C ASN A 142 26.40 -2.91 6.13
N ASN A 143 25.77 -2.10 5.29
CA ASN A 143 26.13 -2.05 3.88
C ASN A 143 26.02 -0.61 3.35
N THR A 144 27.04 -0.16 2.64
CA THR A 144 27.14 1.19 2.04
C THR A 144 26.24 1.37 0.80
N LEU A 145 25.33 0.44 0.54
CA LEU A 145 24.41 0.53 -0.58
C LEU A 145 23.25 1.46 -0.24
N VAL A 146 23.37 2.69 -0.68
CA VAL A 146 22.28 3.66 -0.68
C VAL A 146 21.44 3.44 -1.92
N GLN A 147 20.22 2.97 -1.75
CA GLN A 147 19.26 2.82 -2.85
C GLN A 147 18.29 3.99 -2.86
N ARG A 148 18.45 4.89 -3.81
CA ARG A 148 17.44 5.93 -4.09
C ARG A 148 16.38 5.33 -5.00
N TRP A 149 15.12 5.57 -4.70
CA TRP A 149 14.01 5.10 -5.49
C TRP A 149 12.91 6.15 -5.59
N LYS A 150 12.11 6.06 -6.64
CA LYS A 150 10.92 6.90 -6.82
C LYS A 150 9.71 5.98 -6.89
N PRO A 151 8.53 6.40 -6.40
CA PRO A 151 7.30 5.60 -6.51
C PRO A 151 6.99 5.20 -7.96
N GLU A 152 7.26 6.07 -8.92
CA GLU A 152 7.05 5.84 -10.36
C GLU A 152 7.90 4.70 -10.95
N GLU A 153 9.04 4.41 -10.33
CA GLU A 153 9.96 3.36 -10.77
C GLU A 153 9.56 1.97 -10.27
N ILE A 154 8.54 1.90 -9.39
CA ILE A 154 8.03 0.63 -8.90
C ILE A 154 6.94 0.17 -9.84
N THR A 155 7.26 -0.84 -10.62
CA THR A 155 6.39 -1.37 -11.68
C THR A 155 5.75 -2.68 -11.31
N GLN A 156 6.32 -3.41 -10.34
CA GLN A 156 5.88 -4.74 -9.96
C GLN A 156 5.93 -4.94 -8.46
N ILE A 157 5.09 -5.84 -7.97
CA ILE A 157 5.09 -6.30 -6.57
C ILE A 157 5.18 -7.82 -6.57
N LEU A 158 6.18 -8.36 -5.90
CA LEU A 158 6.30 -9.78 -5.64
C LEU A 158 5.50 -10.12 -4.39
N VAL A 159 4.60 -11.06 -4.51
CA VAL A 159 3.74 -11.55 -3.42
C VAL A 159 4.16 -12.97 -3.09
N LYS A 160 4.41 -13.25 -1.82
CA LYS A 160 4.61 -14.59 -1.30
C LYS A 160 3.33 -15.03 -0.61
N GLU A 161 2.77 -16.16 -1.04
CA GLU A 161 1.52 -16.69 -0.51
C GLU A 161 1.66 -18.13 -0.08
N VAL A 162 0.78 -18.53 0.82
CA VAL A 162 0.54 -19.92 1.14
C VAL A 162 -0.88 -20.29 0.72
N TRP A 163 -0.96 -21.33 -0.09
CA TRP A 163 -2.21 -21.96 -0.46
C TRP A 163 -2.41 -23.22 0.36
N TYR A 164 -3.60 -23.41 0.92
CA TYR A 164 -3.91 -24.60 1.70
C TYR A 164 -5.36 -25.03 1.51
N PHE A 165 -5.57 -26.34 1.60
CA PHE A 165 -6.89 -26.92 1.58
C PHE A 165 -7.31 -27.27 3.00
N ASP A 166 -8.40 -26.62 3.45
CA ASP A 166 -8.98 -26.88 4.76
C ASP A 166 -10.01 -28.00 4.67
N ARG A 167 -9.73 -29.10 5.35
CA ARG A 167 -10.61 -30.28 5.43
C ARG A 167 -11.96 -29.96 6.06
N LYS A 168 -11.98 -29.09 7.06
CA LYS A 168 -13.20 -28.78 7.83
C LYS A 168 -14.22 -28.02 6.98
N THR A 169 -13.77 -27.05 6.21
CA THR A 169 -14.61 -26.22 5.37
C THR A 169 -14.72 -26.76 3.94
N SER A 170 -13.84 -27.69 3.57
CA SER A 170 -13.68 -28.21 2.20
C SER A 170 -13.39 -27.10 1.19
N GLN A 171 -12.62 -26.11 1.60
CA GLN A 171 -12.27 -24.94 0.77
C GLN A 171 -10.77 -24.84 0.58
N LEU A 172 -10.39 -24.36 -0.61
CA LEU A 172 -9.05 -23.92 -0.91
C LEU A 172 -8.93 -22.45 -0.54
N ASN A 173 -8.04 -22.14 0.39
CA ASN A 173 -7.78 -20.79 0.86
C ASN A 173 -6.35 -20.37 0.51
N SER A 174 -6.13 -19.08 0.40
CA SER A 174 -4.81 -18.50 0.26
C SER A 174 -4.59 -17.38 1.26
N GLU A 175 -3.39 -17.32 1.81
CA GLU A 175 -2.99 -16.26 2.72
C GLU A 175 -1.68 -15.65 2.26
N ILE A 176 -1.66 -14.32 2.18
CA ILE A 176 -0.45 -13.59 1.82
C ILE A 176 0.48 -13.57 3.03
N ILE A 177 1.73 -14.00 2.81
CA ILE A 177 2.80 -13.97 3.81
C ILE A 177 3.54 -12.64 3.73
N GLY A 178 3.81 -12.16 2.51
CA GLY A 178 4.56 -10.93 2.36
C GLY A 178 4.49 -10.31 0.98
N LEU A 179 4.83 -9.03 0.98
CA LEU A 179 4.88 -8.18 -0.20
C LEU A 179 6.29 -7.62 -0.37
N CYS A 180 6.86 -7.71 -1.57
CA CYS A 180 8.13 -7.10 -1.90
C CYS A 180 7.99 -6.17 -3.10
N LEU A 181 8.42 -4.93 -2.96
CA LEU A 181 8.40 -3.97 -4.03
C LEU A 181 9.56 -4.21 -4.99
N ILE A 182 9.28 -4.24 -6.28
CA ILE A 182 10.27 -4.38 -7.35
C ILE A 182 10.36 -3.06 -8.12
N ARG A 183 11.58 -2.52 -8.11
CA ARG A 183 11.94 -1.32 -8.85
C ARG A 183 12.51 -1.69 -10.20
N GLU A 184 12.01 -1.08 -11.26
CA GLU A 184 12.58 -1.14 -12.60
C GLU A 184 13.17 0.23 -12.93
N TYR A 185 14.47 0.28 -13.21
CA TYR A 185 15.16 1.51 -13.57
C TYR A 185 16.19 1.25 -14.65
N ARG A 186 16.55 2.31 -15.37
CA ARG A 186 17.62 2.23 -16.37
C ARG A 186 18.91 2.73 -15.77
N LYS A 187 19.95 1.91 -15.85
CA LYS A 187 21.30 2.30 -15.47
C LYS A 187 22.02 2.78 -16.72
N TYR A 188 22.42 4.04 -16.72
CA TYR A 188 23.21 4.62 -17.79
C TYR A 188 24.68 4.21 -17.63
N LEU A 189 25.30 3.75 -18.73
CA LEU A 189 26.69 3.33 -18.77
C LEU A 189 27.53 4.45 -19.38
N GLY A 190 28.09 5.31 -18.53
CA GLY A 190 29.01 6.36 -18.95
C GLY A 190 28.45 7.79 -18.91
N PRO A 191 29.30 8.78 -19.11
CA PRO A 191 28.89 10.17 -19.20
C PRO A 191 28.08 10.41 -20.49
N PRO A 192 27.18 11.42 -20.49
CA PRO A 192 26.45 11.79 -21.70
C PRO A 192 27.44 12.12 -22.81
N THR A 193 27.14 11.70 -24.04
CA THR A 193 27.92 12.06 -25.22
C THR A 193 27.91 13.58 -25.41
N GLU A 194 28.89 14.12 -26.11
CA GLU A 194 28.99 15.57 -26.40
C GLU A 194 27.72 16.14 -27.05
N GLN A 195 26.88 15.28 -27.62
CA GLN A 195 25.59 15.62 -28.22
C GLN A 195 24.41 15.54 -27.23
N GLY A 196 24.65 15.27 -25.93
CA GLY A 196 23.62 15.24 -24.88
C GLY A 196 22.75 13.97 -24.85
N PHE A 197 23.03 12.96 -25.67
CA PHE A 197 22.33 11.68 -25.61
C PHE A 197 22.92 10.78 -24.53
N PRO A 198 22.09 10.16 -23.69
CA PRO A 198 22.61 9.19 -22.72
C PRO A 198 23.19 7.98 -23.48
N MET A 199 24.42 7.65 -23.16
CA MET A 199 25.06 6.45 -23.65
C MET A 199 24.29 5.23 -23.14
N ASP A 200 24.34 4.14 -23.86
CA ASP A 200 23.64 2.87 -23.68
C ASP A 200 23.05 2.63 -22.27
N SER A 201 21.75 2.35 -22.18
CA SER A 201 21.07 2.16 -20.90
C SER A 201 20.60 0.71 -20.77
N ILE A 202 21.01 0.07 -19.69
CA ILE A 202 20.59 -1.32 -19.38
C ILE A 202 19.43 -1.26 -18.39
N PRO A 203 18.30 -1.94 -18.68
CA PRO A 203 17.22 -2.09 -17.72
C PRO A 203 17.72 -2.94 -16.54
N ARG A 204 17.41 -2.52 -15.34
CA ARG A 204 17.73 -3.21 -14.08
C ARG A 204 16.49 -3.37 -13.24
N MET A 205 16.35 -4.53 -12.65
CA MET A 205 15.31 -4.81 -11.65
C MET A 205 15.99 -4.97 -10.30
N ASN A 206 15.44 -4.30 -9.29
CA ASN A 206 15.89 -4.42 -7.90
C ASN A 206 14.71 -4.69 -6.98
N TYR A 207 14.86 -5.70 -6.14
CA TYR A 207 13.97 -5.93 -5.02
C TYR A 207 14.34 -4.96 -3.91
N LEU A 208 13.39 -4.11 -3.50
CA LEU A 208 13.67 -3.06 -2.53
C LEU A 208 13.65 -3.59 -1.11
N PHE A 209 12.49 -4.01 -0.65
CA PHE A 209 12.29 -4.55 0.69
C PHE A 209 11.05 -5.42 0.74
N TRP A 210 11.02 -6.31 1.71
CA TRP A 210 9.87 -7.12 2.05
C TRP A 210 9.09 -6.49 3.21
N ILE A 211 7.79 -6.62 3.17
CA ILE A 211 6.88 -6.36 4.28
C ILE A 211 6.21 -7.66 4.67
N TYR A 212 6.19 -7.98 5.95
CA TYR A 212 5.42 -9.09 6.48
C TYR A 212 3.94 -8.69 6.50
N TYR A 213 3.15 -9.32 5.63
CA TYR A 213 1.78 -8.88 5.36
C TYR A 213 0.84 -9.03 6.56
N PRO A 214 0.89 -10.10 7.39
CA PRO A 214 0.02 -10.22 8.56
C PRO A 214 0.12 -9.04 9.53
N ASP A 215 1.32 -8.49 9.74
CA ASP A 215 1.53 -7.32 10.59
C ASP A 215 1.06 -6.02 9.90
N ALA A 216 1.21 -5.97 8.57
CA ALA A 216 0.82 -4.80 7.79
C ALA A 216 -0.70 -4.65 7.61
N ARG A 217 -1.47 -5.71 7.82
CA ARG A 217 -2.92 -5.73 7.60
C ARG A 217 -3.66 -4.66 8.40
N GLU A 218 -3.30 -4.49 9.67
CA GLU A 218 -3.94 -3.48 10.52
C GLU A 218 -3.73 -2.07 9.98
N TYR A 219 -2.53 -1.76 9.54
CA TYR A 219 -2.20 -0.47 8.92
C TYR A 219 -2.92 -0.31 7.57
N LEU A 220 -2.85 -1.31 6.70
CA LEU A 220 -3.44 -1.30 5.37
C LEU A 220 -4.98 -1.29 5.38
N SER A 221 -5.61 -1.79 6.43
CA SER A 221 -7.07 -1.76 6.60
C SER A 221 -7.62 -0.35 6.80
N LYS A 222 -6.78 0.58 7.27
CA LYS A 222 -7.14 1.97 7.56
C LYS A 222 -6.95 2.90 6.35
N ILE A 223 -6.35 2.42 5.26
CA ILE A 223 -6.03 3.25 4.09
C ILE A 223 -7.03 2.97 2.97
N PRO A 224 -7.81 3.98 2.55
CA PRO A 224 -8.80 3.82 1.51
C PRO A 224 -8.17 3.68 0.12
N VAL A 225 -8.74 2.82 -0.70
CA VAL A 225 -8.39 2.58 -2.10
C VAL A 225 -9.53 3.02 -3.00
N TYR A 226 -9.19 3.56 -4.15
CA TYR A 226 -10.18 3.95 -5.15
C TYR A 226 -10.90 2.71 -5.74
N ASN A 227 -12.22 2.74 -5.67
CA ASN A 227 -13.05 1.74 -6.31
C ASN A 227 -13.51 2.26 -7.69
N PRO A 228 -13.02 1.69 -8.79
CA PRO A 228 -13.36 2.17 -10.14
C PRO A 228 -14.83 1.93 -10.52
N TYR A 229 -15.55 1.08 -9.79
CA TYR A 229 -16.93 0.72 -10.10
C TYR A 229 -17.95 1.51 -9.26
N ASN A 230 -17.56 2.00 -8.09
CA ASN A 230 -18.48 2.71 -7.20
C ASN A 230 -17.72 3.65 -6.26
N ASN A 231 -17.87 4.94 -6.47
CA ASN A 231 -17.21 5.96 -5.65
C ASN A 231 -17.71 6.01 -4.20
N THR A 232 -18.90 5.50 -3.94
CA THR A 232 -19.49 5.48 -2.59
C THR A 232 -18.99 4.32 -1.76
N ALA A 233 -18.70 3.16 -2.39
CA ALA A 233 -18.22 1.97 -1.71
C ALA A 233 -16.70 1.93 -1.71
N LEU A 234 -16.08 2.62 -0.75
CA LEU A 234 -14.65 2.55 -0.54
C LEU A 234 -14.26 1.20 0.08
N TYR A 235 -13.12 0.67 -0.29
CA TYR A 235 -12.48 -0.46 0.36
C TYR A 235 -11.02 -0.13 0.68
N SER A 236 -10.43 -0.90 1.57
CA SER A 236 -9.04 -0.72 1.99
C SER A 236 -8.08 -1.57 1.14
N PHE A 237 -6.77 -1.34 1.29
CA PHE A 237 -5.79 -2.24 0.71
C PHE A 237 -5.91 -3.67 1.24
N ASP A 238 -6.21 -3.84 2.53
CA ASP A 238 -6.43 -5.18 3.09
C ASP A 238 -7.62 -5.88 2.41
N ASP A 239 -8.75 -5.19 2.18
CA ASP A 239 -9.88 -5.75 1.45
C ASP A 239 -9.52 -6.13 0.01
N LEU A 240 -8.69 -5.32 -0.64
CA LEU A 240 -8.24 -5.59 -2.00
C LEU A 240 -7.44 -6.89 -2.08
N PHE A 241 -6.52 -7.08 -1.14
CA PHE A 241 -5.67 -8.26 -1.09
C PHE A 241 -6.43 -9.51 -0.62
N VAL A 242 -7.21 -9.41 0.46
CA VAL A 242 -7.98 -10.55 1.00
C VAL A 242 -9.02 -11.06 -0.01
N ASN A 243 -9.69 -10.14 -0.72
CA ASN A 243 -10.66 -10.50 -1.76
C ASN A 243 -10.01 -10.76 -3.13
N ARG A 244 -8.67 -10.77 -3.22
CA ARG A 244 -7.90 -10.98 -4.46
C ARG A 244 -8.38 -10.11 -5.63
N LYS A 245 -8.64 -8.83 -5.40
CA LYS A 245 -9.07 -7.86 -6.43
C LYS A 245 -7.86 -7.31 -7.19
N PHE A 246 -6.95 -8.17 -7.59
CA PHE A 246 -5.77 -7.85 -8.39
C PHE A 246 -5.49 -8.96 -9.39
N LYS A 247 -4.70 -8.66 -10.39
CA LYS A 247 -4.21 -9.62 -11.37
C LYS A 247 -2.73 -9.88 -11.13
N SER A 248 -2.38 -11.15 -11.04
CA SER A 248 -1.02 -11.63 -10.82
C SER A 248 -0.71 -12.82 -11.73
N TYR A 249 0.55 -13.18 -11.80
CA TYR A 249 1.00 -14.42 -12.43
C TYR A 249 2.04 -15.12 -11.56
N PHE A 250 1.97 -16.44 -11.54
CA PHE A 250 2.91 -17.26 -10.79
C PHE A 250 4.28 -17.26 -11.46
N VAL A 251 5.32 -17.04 -10.66
CA VAL A 251 6.71 -17.08 -11.12
C VAL A 251 7.48 -18.22 -10.49
N ARG A 252 7.07 -18.65 -9.31
CA ARG A 252 7.77 -19.67 -8.53
C ARG A 252 6.78 -20.40 -7.63
N GLU A 253 7.09 -21.68 -7.38
CA GLU A 253 6.42 -22.48 -6.37
C GLU A 253 7.45 -23.26 -5.57
N ALA A 254 7.09 -23.64 -4.34
CA ALA A 254 7.91 -24.54 -3.55
C ALA A 254 7.97 -25.92 -4.23
N ASN A 255 9.16 -26.33 -4.66
CA ASN A 255 9.39 -27.57 -5.40
C ASN A 255 10.68 -28.28 -4.92
N VAL A 256 10.84 -29.53 -5.33
CA VAL A 256 12.02 -30.35 -4.96
C VAL A 256 13.32 -29.93 -5.65
N TYR A 257 13.25 -29.00 -6.59
CA TYR A 257 14.39 -28.53 -7.40
C TYR A 257 14.97 -27.22 -6.88
N ASN A 258 15.08 -27.05 -5.57
CA ASN A 258 15.54 -25.81 -4.92
C ASN A 258 14.66 -24.61 -5.22
N ASP A 259 13.35 -24.82 -5.36
CA ASP A 259 12.37 -23.79 -5.66
C ASP A 259 12.75 -22.95 -6.89
N ARG A 260 13.11 -23.60 -8.00
CA ARG A 260 13.44 -22.94 -9.26
C ARG A 260 12.21 -22.17 -9.80
N LEU A 261 12.51 -21.18 -10.65
CA LEU A 261 11.46 -20.48 -11.37
C LEU A 261 10.69 -21.44 -12.27
N ILE A 262 9.41 -21.19 -12.46
CA ILE A 262 8.56 -22.00 -13.35
C ILE A 262 9.11 -21.98 -14.77
N THR A 263 9.67 -20.85 -15.23
CA THR A 263 10.30 -20.70 -16.53
C THR A 263 11.55 -21.55 -16.75
N ASP A 264 12.13 -22.11 -15.68
CA ASP A 264 13.34 -22.92 -15.78
C ASP A 264 13.04 -24.41 -16.06
N TYR A 265 11.78 -24.82 -15.96
CA TYR A 265 11.39 -26.24 -16.14
C TYR A 265 10.07 -26.45 -16.92
N VAL A 266 9.38 -25.39 -17.31
CA VAL A 266 8.21 -25.37 -18.23
C VAL A 266 8.58 -24.67 -19.56
#